data_c9f315e7655a0baf9e6131635e1a13db
#
_entry.id   c9f315e7655a0baf9e6131635e1a13db
#
_cell.length_a   1.000
_cell.length_b   1.000
_cell.length_c   1.000
_cell.angle_alpha   90.00
_cell.angle_beta   90.00
_cell.angle_gamma   90.00
#
_symmetry.space_group_name_H-M   'P 1'
#
loop_
_entity.id
_entity.type
_entity.pdbx_description
1 polymer ?
#
loop_
_entity_poly.entity_id
_entity_poly.type
_entity_poly.pdbx_seq_one_letter_code
_entity_poly.pdbx_strand_id
1 'polypeptide(L)'
;MTKKVADVVAEGARRVSKVTVELKTADSVTAQDVIAADGYAFGSPSHFGIMSGKILTALTDIYPVRDNMAGKPAAVFTTGAGDQAAALENIERIVGVFNPEFVRPGIAIETVPGRALPWEVDKAHAADLGERLAKAVMKEKPYTTKDLF
;
A
#
# COMPACT_ATOMS: atom_id res chain seq x y z
N MET A 1 -1.07 -15.13 3.81
CA MET A 1 -2.24 -14.29 3.48
C MET A 1 -1.84 -12.90 2.98
N THR A 2 -0.97 -12.22 3.68
CA THR A 2 -0.55 -10.86 3.26
C THR A 2 -0.01 -10.82 1.85
N LYS A 3 0.85 -11.77 1.46
CA LYS A 3 1.35 -11.85 0.09
C LYS A 3 0.24 -12.07 -0.93
N LYS A 4 -0.73 -12.89 -0.58
CA LYS A 4 -1.89 -13.17 -1.44
C LYS A 4 -2.69 -11.89 -1.67
N VAL A 5 -2.88 -11.10 -0.63
CA VAL A 5 -3.56 -9.80 -0.74
C VAL A 5 -2.72 -8.83 -1.56
N ALA A 6 -1.42 -8.78 -1.34
CA ALA A 6 -0.52 -7.93 -2.10
C ALA A 6 -0.58 -8.22 -3.61
N ASP A 7 -0.62 -9.51 -3.97
CA ASP A 7 -0.74 -9.93 -5.37
C ASP A 7 -2.03 -9.37 -5.99
N VAL A 8 -3.13 -9.41 -5.24
CA VAL A 8 -4.42 -8.91 -5.73
C VAL A 8 -4.46 -7.38 -5.81
N VAL A 9 -3.85 -6.70 -4.85
CA VAL A 9 -3.70 -5.24 -4.91
C VAL A 9 -2.93 -4.85 -6.17
N ALA A 10 -1.83 -5.56 -6.45
CA ALA A 10 -1.03 -5.33 -7.65
C ALA A 10 -1.85 -5.58 -8.93
N GLU A 11 -2.65 -6.64 -8.97
CA GLU A 11 -3.53 -6.91 -10.10
C GLU A 11 -4.54 -5.78 -10.33
N GLY A 12 -5.12 -5.27 -9.24
CA GLY A 12 -6.05 -4.14 -9.33
C GLY A 12 -5.39 -2.89 -9.90
N ALA A 13 -4.17 -2.60 -9.46
CA ALA A 13 -3.41 -1.47 -9.97
C ALA A 13 -3.09 -1.63 -11.46
N ARG A 14 -2.77 -2.85 -11.89
CA ARG A 14 -2.46 -3.13 -13.30
C ARG A 14 -3.66 -2.99 -14.24
N ARG A 15 -4.86 -2.89 -13.71
CA ARG A 15 -6.06 -2.62 -14.52
C ARG A 15 -6.07 -1.20 -15.08
N VAL A 16 -5.32 -0.32 -14.45
CA VAL A 16 -5.24 1.07 -14.90
C VAL A 16 -4.17 1.20 -15.98
N SER A 17 -4.56 1.76 -17.12
CA SER A 17 -3.66 1.94 -18.25
C SER A 17 -2.43 2.78 -17.90
N LYS A 18 -1.28 2.40 -18.45
CA LYS A 18 0.00 3.12 -18.30
C LYS A 18 0.61 3.08 -16.90
N VAL A 19 0.08 2.24 -16.02
CA VAL A 19 0.67 2.04 -14.69
C VAL A 19 1.57 0.81 -14.72
N THR A 20 2.78 0.95 -14.20
CA THR A 20 3.71 -0.15 -14.00
C THR A 20 3.73 -0.47 -12.51
N VAL A 21 3.60 -1.73 -12.16
CA VAL A 21 3.58 -2.18 -10.77
C VAL A 21 4.77 -3.05 -10.48
N GLU A 22 5.50 -2.71 -9.43
CA GLU A 22 6.61 -3.51 -8.93
C GLU A 22 6.24 -3.99 -7.53
N LEU A 23 6.20 -5.30 -7.35
CA LEU A 23 5.86 -5.94 -6.07
C LEU A 23 7.14 -6.40 -5.40
N LYS A 24 7.38 -5.90 -4.18
CA LYS A 24 8.59 -6.23 -3.42
C LYS A 24 8.27 -6.66 -2.01
N THR A 25 9.13 -7.51 -1.45
CA THR A 25 9.10 -7.78 -0.02
C THR A 25 9.74 -6.61 0.72
N ALA A 26 9.38 -6.43 1.99
CA ALA A 26 9.86 -5.29 2.78
C ALA A 26 11.38 -5.22 2.85
N ASP A 27 12.05 -6.37 2.95
CA ASP A 27 13.51 -6.43 3.06
C ASP A 27 14.25 -6.20 1.74
N SER A 28 13.54 -6.08 0.63
CA SER A 28 14.13 -5.81 -0.68
C SER A 28 13.91 -4.37 -1.17
N VAL A 29 13.18 -3.56 -0.43
CA VAL A 29 12.92 -2.17 -0.80
C VAL A 29 14.15 -1.31 -0.54
N THR A 30 14.48 -0.45 -1.51
CA THR A 30 15.60 0.47 -1.40
C THR A 30 15.15 1.92 -1.46
N ALA A 31 16.03 2.84 -1.05
CA ALA A 31 15.77 4.27 -1.18
C ALA A 31 15.49 4.65 -2.64
N GLN A 32 16.20 4.04 -3.59
CA GLN A 32 15.99 4.31 -5.01
C GLN A 32 14.59 3.91 -5.47
N ASP A 33 14.04 2.82 -4.94
CA ASP A 33 12.67 2.42 -5.24
C ASP A 33 11.68 3.51 -4.84
N VAL A 34 11.89 4.10 -3.68
CA VAL A 34 11.02 5.18 -3.17
C VAL A 34 11.13 6.42 -4.04
N ILE A 35 12.35 6.79 -4.41
CA ILE A 35 12.59 7.98 -5.24
C ILE A 35 11.93 7.82 -6.61
N ALA A 36 12.03 6.64 -7.20
CA ALA A 36 11.53 6.38 -8.55
C ALA A 36 10.02 6.19 -8.63
N ALA A 37 9.37 5.74 -7.55
CA ALA A 37 7.94 5.45 -7.57
C ALA A 37 7.08 6.71 -7.52
N ASP A 38 5.90 6.63 -8.12
CA ASP A 38 4.91 7.71 -8.11
C ASP A 38 3.77 7.44 -7.14
N GLY A 39 3.73 6.25 -6.57
CA GLY A 39 2.75 5.86 -5.57
C GLY A 39 3.22 4.61 -4.84
N TYR A 40 2.62 4.33 -3.70
CA TYR A 40 3.08 3.29 -2.80
C TYR A 40 1.91 2.51 -2.22
N ALA A 41 2.11 1.21 -2.03
CA ALA A 41 1.19 0.38 -1.25
C ALA A 41 1.98 -0.34 -0.18
N PHE A 42 1.54 -0.24 1.06
CA PHE A 42 2.18 -0.89 2.20
C PHE A 42 1.25 -1.95 2.75
N GLY A 43 1.73 -3.18 2.80
CA GLY A 43 0.96 -4.30 3.33
C GLY A 43 1.72 -5.02 4.43
N SER A 44 1.02 -5.40 5.49
CA SER A 44 1.61 -6.08 6.63
C SER A 44 0.62 -7.01 7.31
N PRO A 45 1.08 -8.14 7.85
CA PRO A 45 0.29 -8.84 8.84
C PRO A 45 0.24 -7.99 10.12
N SER A 46 -0.77 -8.24 10.95
CA SER A 46 -0.85 -7.63 12.27
C SER A 46 -0.07 -8.48 13.28
N HIS A 47 0.80 -7.85 14.03
CA HIS A 47 1.48 -8.46 15.17
C HIS A 47 1.04 -7.68 16.42
N PHE A 48 0.04 -8.22 17.12
CA PHE A 48 -0.52 -7.56 18.32
C PHE A 48 -1.05 -6.15 18.04
N GLY A 49 -1.68 -5.98 16.88
CA GLY A 49 -2.25 -4.68 16.50
C GLY A 49 -1.25 -3.67 15.95
N ILE A 50 -0.03 -4.12 15.65
CA ILE A 50 1.00 -3.27 15.05
C ILE A 50 1.58 -3.95 13.81
N MET A 51 2.29 -3.19 13.00
CA MET A 51 2.94 -3.69 11.79
C MET A 51 4.03 -4.70 12.12
N SER A 52 4.37 -5.55 11.14
CA SER A 52 5.50 -6.47 11.29
C SER A 52 6.80 -5.69 11.44
N GLY A 53 7.77 -6.30 12.13
CA GLY A 53 9.09 -5.70 12.29
C GLY A 53 9.79 -5.42 10.97
N LYS A 54 9.55 -6.26 9.96
CA LYS A 54 10.15 -6.06 8.63
C LYS A 54 9.67 -4.77 7.95
N ILE A 55 8.38 -4.46 8.08
CA ILE A 55 7.84 -3.23 7.53
C ILE A 55 8.40 -2.02 8.30
N LEU A 56 8.46 -2.11 9.61
CA LEU A 56 9.03 -1.03 10.43
C LEU A 56 10.49 -0.78 10.07
N THR A 57 11.27 -1.85 9.91
CA THR A 57 12.67 -1.74 9.49
C THR A 57 12.78 -1.07 8.11
N ALA A 58 11.96 -1.51 7.15
CA ALA A 58 11.94 -0.91 5.82
C ALA A 58 11.62 0.59 5.88
N LEU A 59 10.61 0.97 6.67
CA LEU A 59 10.25 2.38 6.81
C LEU A 59 11.38 3.19 7.46
N THR A 60 12.07 2.61 8.44
CA THR A 60 13.22 3.25 9.07
C THR A 60 14.34 3.47 8.06
N ASP A 61 14.61 2.46 7.23
CA ASP A 61 15.68 2.51 6.24
C ASP A 61 15.42 3.55 5.13
N ILE A 62 14.16 3.74 4.75
CA ILE A 62 13.81 4.70 3.70
C ILE A 62 13.49 6.10 4.25
N TYR A 63 13.49 6.28 5.55
CA TYR A 63 13.21 7.58 6.17
C TYR A 63 14.07 8.72 5.64
N PRO A 64 15.37 8.54 5.33
CA PRO A 64 16.19 9.61 4.76
C PRO A 64 15.67 10.19 3.43
N VAL A 65 14.90 9.42 2.69
CA VAL A 65 14.32 9.87 1.41
C VAL A 65 12.83 10.19 1.51
N ARG A 66 12.34 10.44 2.73
CA ARG A 66 10.91 10.70 2.98
C ARG A 66 10.32 11.84 2.15
N ASP A 67 11.12 12.84 1.83
CA ASP A 67 10.63 13.98 1.04
C ASP A 67 10.24 13.56 -0.39
N ASN A 68 10.77 12.44 -0.86
CA ASN A 68 10.41 11.90 -2.17
C ASN A 68 9.02 11.24 -2.16
N MET A 69 8.51 10.87 -0.98
CA MET A 69 7.16 10.32 -0.84
C MET A 69 6.11 11.40 -0.61
N ALA A 70 6.53 12.55 -0.10
CA ALA A 70 5.61 13.64 0.26
C ALA A 70 4.69 14.01 -0.90
N GLY A 71 3.39 14.02 -0.66
CA GLY A 71 2.37 14.36 -1.65
C GLY A 71 2.04 13.27 -2.67
N LYS A 72 2.79 12.17 -2.70
CA LYS A 72 2.50 11.06 -3.60
C LYS A 72 1.43 10.15 -2.99
N PRO A 73 0.58 9.50 -3.81
CA PRO A 73 -0.45 8.60 -3.28
C PRO A 73 0.11 7.38 -2.56
N ALA A 74 -0.51 7.00 -1.46
CA ALA A 74 -0.14 5.80 -0.72
C ALA A 74 -1.40 5.09 -0.21
N ALA A 75 -1.40 3.78 -0.27
CA ALA A 75 -2.45 2.91 0.24
C ALA A 75 -1.89 1.93 1.25
N VAL A 76 -2.72 1.49 2.19
CA VAL A 76 -2.30 0.56 3.24
C VAL A 76 -3.31 -0.58 3.34
N PHE A 77 -2.79 -1.78 3.54
CA PHE A 77 -3.63 -2.94 3.81
C PHE A 77 -2.99 -3.84 4.87
N THR A 78 -3.81 -4.49 5.67
CA THR A 78 -3.35 -5.40 6.73
C THR A 78 -4.16 -6.68 6.72
N THR A 79 -3.56 -7.72 7.28
CA THR A 79 -4.23 -8.99 7.55
C THR A 79 -4.03 -9.34 9.02
N GLY A 80 -4.97 -10.04 9.63
CA GLY A 80 -4.80 -10.41 11.02
C GLY A 80 -5.93 -11.25 11.59
N ALA A 81 -5.75 -11.65 12.83
CA ALA A 81 -6.65 -12.56 13.53
C ALA A 81 -7.50 -11.82 14.57
N GLY A 82 -7.98 -10.62 14.22
CA GLY A 82 -8.85 -9.82 15.08
C GLY A 82 -8.35 -8.42 15.37
N ASP A 83 -7.06 -8.18 15.16
CA ASP A 83 -6.41 -6.89 15.46
C ASP A 83 -5.87 -6.19 14.20
N GLN A 84 -6.30 -6.65 13.02
CA GLN A 84 -5.85 -6.11 11.74
C GLN A 84 -6.24 -4.63 11.55
N ALA A 85 -7.37 -4.22 12.11
CA ALA A 85 -7.80 -2.82 12.02
C ALA A 85 -6.87 -1.91 12.84
N ALA A 86 -6.44 -2.37 14.01
CA ALA A 86 -5.48 -1.63 14.84
C ALA A 86 -4.14 -1.50 14.12
N ALA A 87 -3.70 -2.58 13.44
CA ALA A 87 -2.47 -2.57 12.66
C ALA A 87 -2.59 -1.60 11.48
N LEU A 88 -3.74 -1.51 10.83
CA LEU A 88 -3.97 -0.56 9.75
C LEU A 88 -3.77 0.88 10.24
N GLU A 89 -4.37 1.23 11.36
CA GLU A 89 -4.18 2.55 11.98
C GLU A 89 -2.72 2.81 12.34
N ASN A 90 -2.05 1.79 12.87
CA ASN A 90 -0.64 1.89 13.24
C ASN A 90 0.22 2.21 12.02
N ILE A 91 0.05 1.49 10.92
CA ILE A 91 0.83 1.72 9.70
C ILE A 91 0.51 3.09 9.11
N GLU A 92 -0.75 3.46 9.04
CA GLU A 92 -1.15 4.78 8.52
C GLU A 92 -0.53 5.90 9.34
N ARG A 93 -0.45 5.74 10.66
CA ARG A 93 0.18 6.73 11.52
C ARG A 93 1.69 6.85 11.25
N ILE A 94 2.38 5.72 11.08
CA ILE A 94 3.83 5.72 10.85
C ILE A 94 4.15 6.19 9.43
N VAL A 95 3.44 5.68 8.43
CA VAL A 95 3.62 6.12 7.04
C VAL A 95 3.26 7.61 6.90
N GLY A 96 2.33 8.09 7.73
CA GLY A 96 1.96 9.51 7.76
C GLY A 96 3.13 10.44 8.03
N VAL A 97 4.19 9.96 8.70
CA VAL A 97 5.42 10.73 8.93
C VAL A 97 6.10 11.09 7.60
N PHE A 98 5.89 10.30 6.56
CA PHE A 98 6.42 10.54 5.21
C PHE A 98 5.56 11.52 4.41
N ASN A 99 4.43 11.91 4.97
CA ASN A 99 3.52 12.92 4.41
C ASN A 99 2.97 12.59 3.01
N PRO A 100 2.54 11.33 2.75
CA PRO A 100 1.92 10.99 1.47
C PRO A 100 0.46 11.46 1.43
N GLU A 101 -0.12 11.39 0.23
CA GLU A 101 -1.55 11.55 0.06
C GLU A 101 -2.20 10.18 0.17
N PHE A 102 -2.86 9.90 1.29
CA PHE A 102 -3.46 8.60 1.51
C PHE A 102 -4.68 8.34 0.63
N VAL A 103 -4.70 7.16 0.03
CA VAL A 103 -5.86 6.63 -0.68
C VAL A 103 -6.67 5.86 0.36
N ARG A 104 -7.75 6.44 0.83
CA ARG A 104 -8.60 5.85 1.87
C ARG A 104 -9.96 5.43 1.34
N PRO A 105 -10.61 4.47 2.00
CA PRO A 105 -10.08 3.73 3.14
C PRO A 105 -9.06 2.69 2.71
N GLY A 106 -8.09 2.40 3.59
CA GLY A 106 -7.28 1.20 3.48
C GLY A 106 -8.14 -0.02 3.80
N ILE A 107 -7.57 -1.20 3.71
CA ILE A 107 -8.31 -2.42 4.03
C ILE A 107 -7.63 -3.23 5.12
N ALA A 108 -8.44 -3.84 5.97
CA ALA A 108 -7.99 -4.71 7.05
C ALA A 108 -8.75 -6.03 6.91
N ILE A 109 -8.04 -7.13 6.65
CA ILE A 109 -8.63 -8.42 6.34
C ILE A 109 -8.51 -9.37 7.52
N GLU A 110 -9.66 -9.87 7.98
CA GLU A 110 -9.74 -10.90 9.02
C GLU A 110 -9.35 -12.25 8.44
N THR A 111 -8.47 -12.97 9.11
CA THR A 111 -8.01 -14.28 8.64
C THR A 111 -8.48 -15.46 9.51
N VAL A 112 -9.21 -15.19 10.59
CA VAL A 112 -9.70 -16.27 11.47
C VAL A 112 -10.84 -17.05 10.79
N PRO A 113 -10.70 -18.37 10.67
CA PRO A 113 -11.78 -19.18 10.11
C PRO A 113 -13.11 -18.95 10.87
N GLY A 114 -14.20 -18.83 10.16
CA GLY A 114 -15.52 -18.58 10.73
C GLY A 114 -15.83 -17.11 11.01
N ARG A 115 -14.83 -16.23 11.02
CA ARG A 115 -15.02 -14.79 11.14
C ARG A 115 -14.58 -14.03 9.90
N ALA A 116 -13.66 -14.63 9.14
CA ALA A 116 -13.20 -14.04 7.89
C ALA A 116 -14.34 -14.00 6.86
N LEU A 117 -14.37 -12.95 6.06
CA LEU A 117 -15.26 -12.88 4.91
C LEU A 117 -14.85 -13.92 3.87
N PRO A 118 -15.77 -14.33 2.98
CA PRO A 118 -15.37 -15.16 1.85
C PRO A 118 -14.25 -14.50 1.06
N TRP A 119 -13.27 -15.29 0.63
CA TRP A 119 -12.11 -14.76 -0.09
C TRP A 119 -12.49 -13.91 -1.30
N GLU A 120 -13.56 -14.26 -1.99
CA GLU A 120 -14.00 -13.48 -3.15
C GLU A 120 -14.37 -12.04 -2.80
N VAL A 121 -14.87 -11.81 -1.58
CA VAL A 121 -15.20 -10.47 -1.09
C VAL A 121 -13.92 -9.70 -0.77
N ASP A 122 -13.00 -10.32 -0.02
CA ASP A 122 -11.73 -9.69 0.32
C ASP A 122 -10.91 -9.40 -0.94
N LYS A 123 -10.94 -10.34 -1.89
CA LYS A 123 -10.25 -10.19 -3.17
C LYS A 123 -10.78 -8.97 -3.94
N ALA A 124 -12.09 -8.79 -3.98
CA ALA A 124 -12.69 -7.65 -4.65
C ALA A 124 -12.26 -6.32 -3.99
N HIS A 125 -12.23 -6.28 -2.67
CA HIS A 125 -11.81 -5.09 -1.93
C HIS A 125 -10.32 -4.79 -2.16
N ALA A 126 -9.50 -5.82 -2.17
CA ALA A 126 -8.05 -5.67 -2.41
C ALA A 126 -7.77 -5.15 -3.81
N ALA A 127 -8.43 -5.71 -4.82
CA ALA A 127 -8.28 -5.25 -6.19
C ALA A 127 -8.74 -3.80 -6.34
N ASP A 128 -9.86 -3.44 -5.70
CA ASP A 128 -10.37 -2.08 -5.71
C ASP A 128 -9.36 -1.09 -5.09
N LEU A 129 -8.72 -1.47 -4.00
CA LEU A 129 -7.71 -0.61 -3.39
C LEU A 129 -6.56 -0.33 -4.35
N GLY A 130 -6.07 -1.37 -5.03
CA GLY A 130 -5.01 -1.22 -6.03
C GLY A 130 -5.42 -0.33 -7.19
N GLU A 131 -6.65 -0.50 -7.68
CA GLU A 131 -7.17 0.32 -8.76
C GLU A 131 -7.31 1.78 -8.35
N ARG A 132 -7.81 2.04 -7.15
CA ARG A 132 -7.91 3.40 -6.61
C ARG A 132 -6.55 4.07 -6.46
N LEU A 133 -5.55 3.32 -5.99
CA LEU A 133 -4.18 3.82 -5.88
C LEU A 133 -3.63 4.20 -7.25
N ALA A 134 -3.77 3.31 -8.22
CA ALA A 134 -3.26 3.54 -9.58
C ALA A 134 -3.95 4.74 -10.24
N LYS A 135 -5.25 4.89 -10.03
CA LYS A 135 -6.00 6.06 -10.54
C LYS A 135 -5.51 7.35 -9.88
N ALA A 136 -5.20 7.31 -8.58
CA ALA A 136 -4.65 8.47 -7.88
C ALA A 136 -3.29 8.86 -8.44
N VAL A 137 -2.43 7.88 -8.73
CA VAL A 137 -1.13 8.11 -9.36
C VAL A 137 -1.31 8.81 -10.70
N MET A 138 -2.21 8.31 -11.54
CA MET A 138 -2.44 8.87 -12.87
C MET A 138 -3.06 10.26 -12.81
N LYS A 139 -3.87 10.53 -11.79
CA LYS A 139 -4.46 11.85 -11.59
C LYS A 139 -3.40 12.89 -11.21
N GLU A 140 -2.37 12.47 -10.46
CA GLU A 140 -1.29 13.36 -10.05
C GLU A 140 -0.29 13.66 -11.19
N LYS A 141 -0.46 12.98 -12.34
CA LYS A 141 0.39 13.16 -13.49
C LYS A 141 -0.32 13.80 -14.69
N PRO A 142 -1.26 14.69 -14.49
CA PRO A 142 -2.05 15.19 -15.62
C PRO A 142 -1.24 15.97 -16.62
N TYR A 143 -0.22 16.52 -16.21
CA TYR A 143 0.56 17.43 -16.84
C TYR A 143 1.57 17.02 -17.64
N THR A 144 1.68 15.77 -17.54
CA THR A 144 2.48 15.19 -18.58
C THR A 144 2.04 15.67 -19.91
N THR A 145 0.76 15.96 -20.05
CA THR A 145 0.34 16.46 -21.32
C THR A 145 0.88 17.79 -21.64
N LYS A 146 0.95 18.69 -20.73
CA LYS A 146 1.46 19.98 -21.07
C LYS A 146 2.96 19.94 -21.19
N ASP A 147 3.56 18.97 -20.61
CA ASP A 147 4.97 18.76 -20.79
C ASP A 147 5.26 18.29 -22.21
N LEU A 148 4.22 18.00 -22.97
CA LEU A 148 4.37 17.59 -24.32
C LEU A 148 4.49 18.78 -25.26
N PHE A 149 4.39 19.95 -24.76
CA PHE A 149 4.48 21.12 -25.60
C PHE A 149 5.92 21.64 -25.77
#